data_d1108a7bfac6d4834d61bb3d8f185594
#
_entry.id   d1108a7bfac6d4834d61bb3d8f185594
#
_cell.length_a   1.000
_cell.length_b   1.000
_cell.length_c   1.000
_cell.angle_alpha   90.00
_cell.angle_beta   90.00
_cell.angle_gamma   90.00
#
_symmetry.space_group_name_H-M   'P 1'
#
loop_
_entity.id
_entity.type
_entity.pdbx_description
1 polymer ?
#
loop_
_entity_poly.entity_id
_entity_poly.type
_entity_poly.pdbx_seq_one_letter_code
_entity_poly.pdbx_strand_id
1 'polypeptide(L)'
;EYLSGHEECLPIISTACPSVVRLIRVRFPNLIPHMLPLNPPVEVAATLAVKKAMKITGLPREKIGIVFISPCPSKVTYIRAPLGTEKSQVDCVLAIKDVYPQLLSWMKAVKEDYLEIGTAGKIGISWGRSGGEASGLFTENYLAADGIENVIRVLEDLEDQKFINLRFVELNACPGGCVGGVLTVENPYVAEVKLKRLRKYMPVARSHVEEETENVIPWTTGVQYEPVFRLGNNMMESFARLNQVERLCKKLPGLDCGSCGAPTCKSLAEDIVRGEAKEADCVYNLRESLHNLSEEVAVLAGDLADGQRIGQETVNLLKDYIQRISEEMAVLDNREDEE
;
A
#
# COMPACT_ATOMS: atom_id res chain seq x y z
N GLU A 1 -27.24 10.07 3.18
CA GLU A 1 -27.43 10.65 4.54
C GLU A 1 -26.23 11.48 4.96
N TYR A 2 -24.97 10.95 4.96
CA TYR A 2 -23.79 11.72 5.36
C TYR A 2 -23.64 13.03 4.57
N LEU A 3 -23.74 12.98 3.24
CA LEU A 3 -23.62 14.13 2.35
C LEU A 3 -24.69 15.22 2.58
N SER A 4 -25.84 14.85 3.13
CA SER A 4 -26.94 15.77 3.39
C SER A 4 -26.82 16.46 4.76
N GLY A 5 -26.00 15.92 5.65
CA GLY A 5 -25.78 16.43 7.01
C GLY A 5 -24.49 17.24 7.20
N HIS A 6 -23.59 17.30 6.17
CA HIS A 6 -22.25 17.89 6.29
C HIS A 6 -21.96 18.80 5.09
N GLU A 7 -22.82 19.79 4.85
CA GLU A 7 -22.68 20.73 3.72
C GLU A 7 -21.43 21.62 3.84
N GLU A 8 -20.95 21.85 5.06
CA GLU A 8 -19.74 22.63 5.34
C GLU A 8 -18.42 21.94 4.92
N CYS A 9 -18.45 20.61 4.77
CA CYS A 9 -17.28 19.82 4.38
C CYS A 9 -17.29 19.42 2.90
N LEU A 10 -18.16 20.01 2.07
CA LEU A 10 -18.22 19.68 0.66
C LEU A 10 -17.00 20.26 -0.12
N PRO A 11 -16.52 19.54 -1.15
CA PRO A 11 -16.91 18.20 -1.53
C PRO A 11 -16.35 17.12 -0.61
N ILE A 12 -17.10 16.04 -0.40
CA ILE A 12 -16.64 14.88 0.37
C ILE A 12 -15.81 13.96 -0.53
N ILE A 13 -14.66 13.53 -0.05
CA ILE A 13 -13.72 12.64 -0.75
C ILE A 13 -13.91 11.20 -0.28
N SER A 14 -14.07 10.27 -1.22
CA SER A 14 -14.17 8.84 -0.93
C SER A 14 -12.91 8.30 -0.25
N THR A 15 -13.09 7.44 0.74
CA THR A 15 -12.02 6.74 1.47
C THR A 15 -11.90 5.26 1.10
N ALA A 16 -12.55 4.83 0.02
CA ALA A 16 -12.52 3.45 -0.45
C ALA A 16 -11.13 3.01 -0.95
N CYS A 17 -10.29 3.95 -1.44
CA CYS A 17 -8.92 3.66 -1.89
C CYS A 17 -7.89 3.98 -0.81
N PRO A 18 -7.24 2.98 -0.17
CA PRO A 18 -6.27 3.23 0.89
C PRO A 18 -5.02 4.02 0.46
N SER A 19 -4.62 3.92 -0.83
CA SER A 19 -3.52 4.73 -1.38
C SER A 19 -3.86 6.21 -1.37
N VAL A 20 -5.10 6.56 -1.75
CA VAL A 20 -5.56 7.95 -1.77
C VAL A 20 -5.67 8.51 -0.36
N VAL A 21 -6.23 7.74 0.58
CA VAL A 21 -6.32 8.16 1.99
C VAL A 21 -4.93 8.43 2.57
N ARG A 22 -3.95 7.56 2.29
CA ARG A 22 -2.56 7.79 2.72
C ARG A 22 -1.91 8.99 2.03
N LEU A 23 -2.17 9.20 0.75
CA LEU A 23 -1.67 10.36 0.01
C LEU A 23 -2.21 11.67 0.62
N ILE A 24 -3.51 11.73 0.91
CA ILE A 24 -4.13 12.89 1.58
C ILE A 24 -3.48 13.12 2.94
N ARG A 25 -3.35 12.06 3.74
CA ARG A 25 -2.76 12.11 5.07
C ARG A 25 -1.36 12.71 5.09
N VAL A 26 -0.53 12.43 4.08
CA VAL A 26 0.87 12.84 4.06
C VAL A 26 1.14 14.12 3.29
N ARG A 27 0.30 14.47 2.30
CA ARG A 27 0.57 15.59 1.39
C ARG A 27 -0.49 16.69 1.42
N PHE A 28 -1.74 16.35 1.73
CA PHE A 28 -2.87 17.27 1.62
C PHE A 28 -3.62 17.42 2.95
N PRO A 29 -2.97 17.97 4.01
CA PRO A 29 -3.56 18.03 5.35
C PRO A 29 -4.87 18.82 5.40
N ASN A 30 -5.04 19.82 4.54
CA ASN A 30 -6.25 20.64 4.47
C ASN A 30 -7.47 19.86 3.95
N LEU A 31 -7.25 18.75 3.24
CA LEU A 31 -8.30 17.89 2.72
C LEU A 31 -8.70 16.75 3.67
N ILE A 32 -8.04 16.59 4.82
CA ILE A 32 -8.40 15.59 5.83
C ILE A 32 -9.85 15.75 6.31
N PRO A 33 -10.35 16.98 6.60
CA PRO A 33 -11.75 17.17 7.00
C PRO A 33 -12.77 16.81 5.90
N HIS A 34 -12.35 16.78 4.65
CA HIS A 34 -13.19 16.42 3.50
C HIS A 34 -13.29 14.91 3.28
N MET A 35 -12.46 14.10 3.96
CA MET A 35 -12.51 12.64 3.80
C MET A 35 -13.78 12.08 4.42
N LEU A 36 -14.44 11.17 3.69
CA LEU A 36 -15.61 10.43 4.17
C LEU A 36 -15.19 9.50 5.33
N PRO A 37 -15.64 9.72 6.58
CA PRO A 37 -15.18 8.95 7.74
C PRO A 37 -15.88 7.59 7.83
N LEU A 38 -15.83 6.82 6.75
CA LEU A 38 -16.40 5.48 6.64
C LEU A 38 -15.30 4.46 6.34
N ASN A 39 -15.47 3.27 6.92
CA ASN A 39 -14.59 2.15 6.65
C ASN A 39 -14.65 1.73 5.17
N PRO A 40 -13.52 1.36 4.55
CA PRO A 40 -13.53 0.92 3.18
C PRO A 40 -14.36 -0.37 3.02
N PRO A 41 -14.91 -0.63 1.82
CA PRO A 41 -15.79 -1.79 1.58
C PRO A 41 -15.20 -3.13 2.01
N VAL A 42 -13.88 -3.30 1.94
CA VAL A 42 -13.20 -4.52 2.38
C VAL A 42 -13.38 -4.76 3.88
N GLU A 43 -13.30 -3.71 4.69
CA GLU A 43 -13.42 -3.82 6.14
C GLU A 43 -14.86 -4.10 6.56
N VAL A 44 -15.81 -3.41 5.95
CA VAL A 44 -17.25 -3.65 6.15
C VAL A 44 -17.61 -5.08 5.77
N ALA A 45 -17.19 -5.53 4.60
CA ALA A 45 -17.45 -6.89 4.12
C ALA A 45 -16.81 -7.96 5.03
N ALA A 46 -15.58 -7.73 5.50
CA ALA A 46 -14.89 -8.63 6.43
C ALA A 46 -15.64 -8.74 7.76
N THR A 47 -16.07 -7.62 8.32
CA THR A 47 -16.84 -7.60 9.57
C THR A 47 -18.15 -8.37 9.44
N LEU A 48 -18.88 -8.16 8.33
CA LEU A 48 -20.12 -8.90 8.06
C LEU A 48 -19.86 -10.39 7.86
N ALA A 49 -18.78 -10.75 7.16
CA ALA A 49 -18.38 -12.14 6.97
C ALA A 49 -18.05 -12.84 8.28
N VAL A 50 -17.33 -12.16 9.19
CA VAL A 50 -17.06 -12.67 10.56
C VAL A 50 -18.36 -12.93 11.31
N LYS A 51 -19.26 -11.94 11.38
CA LYS A 51 -20.55 -12.07 12.07
C LYS A 51 -21.36 -13.27 11.51
N LYS A 52 -21.41 -13.38 10.19
CA LYS A 52 -22.11 -14.49 9.51
C LYS A 52 -21.47 -15.85 9.81
N ALA A 53 -20.13 -15.93 9.76
CA ALA A 53 -19.40 -17.17 10.06
C ALA A 53 -19.59 -17.60 11.51
N MET A 54 -19.51 -16.68 12.48
CA MET A 54 -19.78 -16.95 13.89
C MET A 54 -21.21 -17.50 14.09
N LYS A 55 -22.21 -16.88 13.43
CA LYS A 55 -23.62 -17.33 13.52
C LYS A 55 -23.83 -18.72 12.94
N ILE A 56 -23.15 -19.07 11.83
CA ILE A 56 -23.33 -20.36 11.16
C ILE A 56 -22.54 -21.47 11.89
N THR A 57 -21.33 -21.19 12.35
CA THR A 57 -20.41 -22.21 12.89
C THR A 57 -20.47 -22.34 14.41
N GLY A 58 -20.97 -21.30 15.10
CA GLY A 58 -20.90 -21.21 16.57
C GLY A 58 -19.47 -21.00 17.11
N LEU A 59 -18.48 -20.80 16.24
CA LEU A 59 -17.08 -20.59 16.63
C LEU A 59 -16.84 -19.13 17.07
N PRO A 60 -15.94 -18.91 18.04
CA PRO A 60 -15.50 -17.56 18.41
C PRO A 60 -14.60 -16.95 17.30
N ARG A 61 -14.45 -15.61 17.32
CA ARG A 61 -13.69 -14.84 16.31
C ARG A 61 -12.26 -15.37 16.08
N GLU A 62 -11.59 -15.76 17.15
CA GLU A 62 -10.19 -16.22 17.15
C GLU A 62 -9.98 -17.54 16.36
N LYS A 63 -11.07 -18.27 16.11
CA LYS A 63 -11.05 -19.51 15.32
C LYS A 63 -11.55 -19.33 13.88
N ILE A 64 -11.84 -18.09 13.48
CA ILE A 64 -12.34 -17.75 12.14
C ILE A 64 -11.27 -16.91 11.45
N GLY A 65 -10.69 -17.43 10.35
CA GLY A 65 -9.77 -16.70 9.50
C GLY A 65 -10.50 -16.03 8.35
N ILE A 66 -10.27 -14.74 8.13
CA ILE A 66 -10.79 -13.97 7.00
C ILE A 66 -9.67 -13.73 6.00
N VAL A 67 -9.83 -14.25 4.80
CA VAL A 67 -8.89 -14.07 3.68
C VAL A 67 -9.51 -13.14 2.65
N PHE A 68 -8.79 -12.09 2.30
CA PHE A 68 -9.18 -11.16 1.26
C PHE A 68 -8.39 -11.40 -0.03
N ILE A 69 -9.09 -11.63 -1.15
CA ILE A 69 -8.47 -11.76 -2.47
C ILE A 69 -8.40 -10.36 -3.09
N SER A 70 -7.19 -9.79 -3.15
CA SER A 70 -6.95 -8.38 -3.41
C SER A 70 -6.50 -8.07 -4.83
N PRO A 71 -7.00 -6.98 -5.44
CA PRO A 71 -6.50 -6.44 -6.70
C PRO A 71 -5.22 -5.61 -6.55
N CYS A 72 -4.83 -5.20 -5.33
CA CYS A 72 -3.73 -4.26 -5.15
C CYS A 72 -2.97 -4.44 -3.82
N PRO A 73 -1.66 -4.09 -3.79
CA PRO A 73 -0.82 -4.20 -2.59
C PRO A 73 -1.20 -3.16 -1.50
N SER A 74 -1.81 -2.04 -1.87
CA SER A 74 -2.24 -1.02 -0.90
C SER A 74 -3.20 -1.56 0.16
N LYS A 75 -4.00 -2.57 -0.17
CA LYS A 75 -4.87 -3.26 0.79
C LYS A 75 -4.10 -4.18 1.73
N VAL A 76 -2.96 -4.72 1.30
CA VAL A 76 -2.03 -5.45 2.20
C VAL A 76 -1.50 -4.50 3.28
N THR A 77 -1.01 -3.34 2.86
CA THR A 77 -0.56 -2.28 3.78
C THR A 77 -1.69 -1.80 4.70
N TYR A 78 -2.91 -1.63 4.17
CA TYR A 78 -4.06 -1.20 4.96
C TYR A 78 -4.37 -2.20 6.09
N ILE A 79 -4.34 -3.50 5.81
CA ILE A 79 -4.66 -4.53 6.81
C ILE A 79 -3.62 -4.56 7.92
N ARG A 80 -2.35 -4.35 7.60
CA ARG A 80 -1.25 -4.29 8.59
C ARG A 80 -1.27 -3.02 9.43
N ALA A 81 -1.64 -1.89 8.82
CA ALA A 81 -1.71 -0.57 9.45
C ALA A 81 -2.95 0.18 8.97
N PRO A 82 -4.14 -0.17 9.46
CA PRO A 82 -5.38 0.43 9.01
C PRO A 82 -5.48 1.91 9.38
N LEU A 83 -6.27 2.65 8.59
CA LEU A 83 -6.65 4.03 8.89
C LEU A 83 -8.16 4.07 9.10
N GLY A 84 -8.61 4.79 10.11
CA GLY A 84 -10.03 4.86 10.49
C GLY A 84 -10.49 3.76 11.45
N THR A 85 -9.66 2.73 11.68
CA THR A 85 -9.92 1.67 12.66
C THR A 85 -8.62 1.23 13.34
N GLU A 86 -8.69 0.70 14.56
CA GLU A 86 -7.50 0.25 15.29
C GLU A 86 -6.91 -1.03 14.70
N LYS A 87 -7.77 -1.95 14.25
CA LYS A 87 -7.37 -3.25 13.72
C LYS A 87 -8.32 -3.70 12.62
N SER A 88 -7.76 -4.22 11.53
CA SER A 88 -8.57 -4.83 10.47
C SER A 88 -9.18 -6.17 10.90
N GLN A 89 -10.35 -6.48 10.35
CA GLN A 89 -11.00 -7.79 10.48
C GLN A 89 -10.45 -8.82 9.48
N VAL A 90 -9.62 -8.41 8.53
CA VAL A 90 -8.97 -9.30 7.58
C VAL A 90 -7.66 -9.83 8.18
N ASP A 91 -7.48 -11.13 8.17
CA ASP A 91 -6.31 -11.80 8.75
C ASP A 91 -5.21 -12.06 7.70
N CYS A 92 -5.60 -12.28 6.43
CA CYS A 92 -4.68 -12.60 5.35
C CYS A 92 -5.13 -11.99 4.02
N VAL A 93 -4.16 -11.67 3.15
CA VAL A 93 -4.42 -11.16 1.79
C VAL A 93 -3.74 -12.04 0.77
N LEU A 94 -4.46 -12.45 -0.25
CA LEU A 94 -3.96 -13.14 -1.43
C LEU A 94 -4.13 -12.27 -2.67
N ALA A 95 -3.19 -12.31 -3.59
CA ALA A 95 -3.34 -11.60 -4.85
C ALA A 95 -4.31 -12.34 -5.80
N ILE A 96 -5.15 -11.60 -6.53
CA ILE A 96 -6.03 -12.18 -7.56
C ILE A 96 -5.20 -12.99 -8.56
N LYS A 97 -4.05 -12.47 -9.00
CA LYS A 97 -3.18 -13.14 -9.98
C LYS A 97 -2.65 -14.50 -9.51
N ASP A 98 -2.50 -14.70 -8.20
CA ASP A 98 -1.97 -15.94 -7.63
C ASP A 98 -3.07 -17.01 -7.45
N VAL A 99 -4.29 -16.57 -7.16
CA VAL A 99 -5.47 -17.46 -7.02
C VAL A 99 -6.06 -17.86 -8.38
N TYR A 100 -6.00 -16.98 -9.38
CA TYR A 100 -6.68 -17.13 -10.64
C TYR A 100 -6.30 -18.39 -11.44
N PRO A 101 -5.03 -18.82 -11.54
CA PRO A 101 -4.65 -20.05 -12.25
C PRO A 101 -5.31 -21.31 -11.65
N GLN A 102 -5.37 -21.40 -10.32
CA GLN A 102 -6.01 -22.50 -9.61
C GLN A 102 -7.53 -22.47 -9.82
N LEU A 103 -8.14 -21.30 -9.74
CA LEU A 103 -9.56 -21.09 -9.99
C LEU A 103 -9.96 -21.59 -11.38
N LEU A 104 -9.17 -21.26 -12.41
CA LEU A 104 -9.43 -21.74 -13.79
C LEU A 104 -9.42 -23.26 -13.90
N SER A 105 -8.54 -23.94 -13.18
CA SER A 105 -8.47 -25.40 -13.15
C SER A 105 -9.72 -25.99 -12.50
N TRP A 106 -10.15 -25.43 -11.39
CA TRP A 106 -11.37 -25.89 -10.69
C TRP A 106 -12.64 -25.59 -11.49
N MET A 107 -12.76 -24.44 -12.12
CA MET A 107 -13.90 -24.10 -12.97
C MET A 107 -14.10 -25.10 -14.13
N LYS A 108 -13.01 -25.64 -14.69
CA LYS A 108 -13.09 -26.69 -15.71
C LYS A 108 -13.59 -28.04 -15.18
N ALA A 109 -13.37 -28.30 -13.90
CA ALA A 109 -13.77 -29.56 -13.26
C ALA A 109 -15.23 -29.54 -12.75
N VAL A 110 -15.81 -28.37 -12.51
CA VAL A 110 -17.19 -28.22 -12.05
C VAL A 110 -18.16 -28.53 -13.20
N LYS A 111 -18.99 -29.54 -12.99
CA LYS A 111 -20.01 -30.01 -14.00
C LYS A 111 -21.46 -29.71 -13.58
N GLU A 112 -21.66 -29.13 -12.39
CA GLU A 112 -22.98 -28.90 -11.83
C GLU A 112 -23.53 -27.52 -12.17
N ASP A 113 -24.85 -27.41 -12.24
CA ASP A 113 -25.57 -26.16 -12.44
C ASP A 113 -25.30 -25.20 -11.28
N TYR A 114 -25.10 -23.94 -11.63
CA TYR A 114 -24.70 -22.90 -10.72
C TYR A 114 -25.75 -22.63 -9.66
N LEU A 115 -25.39 -22.78 -8.40
CA LEU A 115 -26.09 -22.11 -7.31
C LEU A 115 -25.85 -20.60 -7.42
N GLU A 116 -26.89 -19.82 -7.39
CA GLU A 116 -26.83 -18.36 -7.40
C GLU A 116 -26.23 -17.87 -6.06
N ILE A 117 -24.90 -17.86 -5.97
CA ILE A 117 -24.18 -17.48 -4.74
C ILE A 117 -24.04 -15.96 -4.63
N GLY A 118 -24.16 -15.25 -5.75
CA GLY A 118 -23.95 -13.80 -5.82
C GLY A 118 -25.12 -13.02 -5.21
N THR A 119 -24.84 -12.26 -4.16
CA THR A 119 -25.79 -11.34 -3.52
C THR A 119 -25.66 -9.89 -3.99
N ALA A 120 -24.59 -9.57 -4.74
CA ALA A 120 -24.33 -8.20 -5.20
C ALA A 120 -25.24 -7.80 -6.37
N GLY A 121 -25.76 -6.58 -6.32
CA GLY A 121 -26.46 -5.96 -7.43
C GLY A 121 -25.52 -5.23 -8.40
N LYS A 122 -26.13 -4.62 -9.43
CA LYS A 122 -25.45 -3.84 -10.48
C LYS A 122 -24.50 -2.74 -9.91
N ILE A 123 -24.91 -2.07 -8.84
CA ILE A 123 -24.13 -1.00 -8.20
C ILE A 123 -22.88 -1.60 -7.51
N GLY A 124 -23.05 -2.66 -6.71
CA GLY A 124 -21.94 -3.31 -6.02
C GLY A 124 -20.86 -3.84 -6.97
N ILE A 125 -21.28 -4.53 -8.04
CA ILE A 125 -20.36 -5.02 -9.09
C ILE A 125 -19.63 -3.83 -9.78
N SER A 126 -20.29 -2.67 -9.88
CA SER A 126 -19.71 -1.50 -10.52
C SER A 126 -18.61 -0.83 -9.71
N TRP A 127 -18.58 -1.03 -8.41
CA TRP A 127 -17.67 -0.35 -7.51
C TRP A 127 -16.18 -0.60 -7.82
N GLY A 128 -15.85 -1.73 -8.43
CA GLY A 128 -14.48 -2.04 -8.84
C GLY A 128 -13.92 -1.18 -9.97
N ARG A 129 -14.72 -0.40 -10.68
CA ARG A 129 -14.30 0.51 -11.75
C ARG A 129 -14.34 1.97 -11.29
N SER A 130 -13.58 2.83 -11.96
CA SER A 130 -13.66 4.28 -11.75
C SER A 130 -15.06 4.81 -12.03
N GLY A 131 -15.56 5.69 -11.16
CA GLY A 131 -16.94 6.21 -11.18
C GLY A 131 -18.00 5.20 -10.74
N GLY A 132 -17.58 4.05 -10.25
CA GLY A 132 -18.52 2.99 -9.83
C GLY A 132 -19.19 3.29 -8.51
N GLU A 133 -18.48 3.85 -7.56
CA GLU A 133 -18.97 4.30 -6.27
C GLU A 133 -19.87 5.53 -6.44
N ALA A 134 -19.35 6.56 -7.10
CA ALA A 134 -20.05 7.82 -7.32
C ALA A 134 -21.38 7.65 -8.06
N SER A 135 -21.42 6.75 -9.04
CA SER A 135 -22.68 6.44 -9.76
C SER A 135 -23.77 5.82 -8.87
N GLY A 136 -23.38 5.26 -7.72
CA GLY A 136 -24.31 4.73 -6.71
C GLY A 136 -25.01 5.80 -5.86
N LEU A 137 -24.53 7.05 -5.90
CA LEU A 137 -25.14 8.17 -5.17
C LEU A 137 -26.36 8.77 -5.87
N PHE A 138 -26.60 8.40 -7.14
CA PHE A 138 -27.70 8.93 -7.96
C PHE A 138 -27.76 10.45 -8.03
N THR A 139 -26.60 11.11 -8.00
CA THR A 139 -26.41 12.56 -8.19
C THR A 139 -25.48 12.81 -9.37
N GLU A 140 -25.61 13.95 -10.03
CA GLU A 140 -24.71 14.37 -11.12
C GLU A 140 -23.55 15.23 -10.60
N ASN A 141 -23.62 15.71 -9.35
CA ASN A 141 -22.63 16.61 -8.76
C ASN A 141 -21.46 15.84 -8.14
N TYR A 142 -20.80 14.99 -8.94
CA TYR A 142 -19.62 14.27 -8.52
C TYR A 142 -18.50 14.32 -9.57
N LEU A 143 -17.27 14.09 -9.10
CA LEU A 143 -16.11 13.90 -9.94
C LEU A 143 -15.54 12.50 -9.65
N ALA A 144 -15.15 11.76 -10.68
CA ALA A 144 -14.41 10.53 -10.54
C ALA A 144 -13.11 10.62 -11.34
N ALA A 145 -11.97 10.37 -10.68
CA ALA A 145 -10.67 10.37 -11.30
C ALA A 145 -9.87 9.13 -10.92
N ASP A 146 -9.05 8.65 -11.84
CA ASP A 146 -8.20 7.48 -11.67
C ASP A 146 -6.80 7.70 -12.23
N GLY A 147 -5.85 6.87 -11.74
CA GLY A 147 -4.43 7.06 -11.99
C GLY A 147 -3.83 8.11 -11.06
N ILE A 148 -2.73 7.72 -10.38
CA ILE A 148 -2.18 8.51 -9.27
C ILE A 148 -1.81 9.95 -9.68
N GLU A 149 -1.31 10.16 -10.89
CA GLU A 149 -0.96 11.49 -11.40
C GLU A 149 -2.18 12.39 -11.55
N ASN A 150 -3.29 11.84 -12.07
CA ASN A 150 -4.55 12.58 -12.19
C ASN A 150 -5.15 12.85 -10.81
N VAL A 151 -5.08 11.87 -9.91
CA VAL A 151 -5.54 12.01 -8.52
C VAL A 151 -4.80 13.15 -7.82
N ILE A 152 -3.48 13.24 -7.97
CA ILE A 152 -2.68 14.33 -7.38
C ILE A 152 -3.16 15.69 -7.90
N ARG A 153 -3.34 15.83 -9.22
CA ARG A 153 -3.83 17.08 -9.82
C ARG A 153 -5.22 17.47 -9.33
N VAL A 154 -6.12 16.49 -9.20
CA VAL A 154 -7.47 16.76 -8.66
C VAL A 154 -7.40 17.19 -7.20
N LEU A 155 -6.53 16.58 -6.38
CA LEU A 155 -6.33 17.00 -4.99
C LEU A 155 -5.75 18.42 -4.89
N GLU A 156 -4.80 18.80 -5.75
CA GLU A 156 -4.27 20.16 -5.86
C GLU A 156 -5.39 21.15 -6.26
N ASP A 157 -6.20 20.81 -7.25
CA ASP A 157 -7.32 21.63 -7.69
C ASP A 157 -8.43 21.77 -6.62
N LEU A 158 -8.58 20.74 -5.74
CA LEU A 158 -9.49 20.81 -4.59
C LEU A 158 -8.95 21.76 -3.51
N GLU A 159 -7.65 21.72 -3.19
CA GLU A 159 -7.04 22.67 -2.24
C GLU A 159 -7.14 24.11 -2.77
N ASP A 160 -7.01 24.31 -4.09
CA ASP A 160 -7.16 25.59 -4.76
C ASP A 160 -8.64 26.04 -4.91
N GLN A 161 -9.59 25.25 -4.41
CA GLN A 161 -11.05 25.54 -4.46
C GLN A 161 -11.58 25.80 -5.88
N LYS A 162 -11.03 25.12 -6.89
CA LYS A 162 -11.41 25.33 -8.31
C LYS A 162 -12.77 24.74 -8.69
N PHE A 163 -13.32 23.85 -7.87
CA PHE A 163 -14.58 23.17 -8.16
C PHE A 163 -15.77 23.85 -7.49
N ILE A 164 -16.75 24.26 -8.31
CA ILE A 164 -17.99 24.87 -7.84
C ILE A 164 -19.10 23.81 -7.83
N ASN A 165 -19.89 23.74 -6.76
CA ASN A 165 -21.06 22.83 -6.60
C ASN A 165 -20.73 21.33 -6.65
N LEU A 166 -19.48 20.93 -6.45
CA LEU A 166 -19.10 19.53 -6.35
C LEU A 166 -19.50 19.00 -4.97
N ARG A 167 -20.15 17.83 -4.92
CA ARG A 167 -20.60 17.22 -3.67
C ARG A 167 -19.78 16.01 -3.27
N PHE A 168 -19.30 15.25 -4.26
CA PHE A 168 -18.57 14.02 -4.00
C PHE A 168 -17.42 13.83 -4.97
N VAL A 169 -16.30 13.29 -4.47
CA VAL A 169 -15.10 13.00 -5.26
C VAL A 169 -14.68 11.57 -5.03
N GLU A 170 -14.74 10.76 -6.09
CA GLU A 170 -14.19 9.40 -6.12
C GLU A 170 -12.80 9.42 -6.72
N LEU A 171 -11.80 8.97 -5.95
CA LEU A 171 -10.41 8.93 -6.40
C LEU A 171 -9.85 7.52 -6.30
N ASN A 172 -9.28 7.04 -7.39
CA ASN A 172 -8.66 5.73 -7.48
C ASN A 172 -7.20 5.84 -7.93
N ALA A 173 -6.25 5.30 -7.15
CA ALA A 173 -4.84 5.36 -7.50
C ALA A 173 -4.48 4.57 -8.78
N CYS A 174 -5.25 3.53 -9.10
CA CYS A 174 -5.02 2.67 -10.26
C CYS A 174 -5.86 3.14 -11.46
N PRO A 175 -5.32 3.12 -12.71
CA PRO A 175 -6.09 3.41 -13.91
C PRO A 175 -7.28 2.46 -14.08
N GLY A 176 -8.46 3.01 -14.32
CA GLY A 176 -9.72 2.24 -14.42
C GLY A 176 -10.32 1.83 -13.08
N GLY A 177 -9.75 2.24 -11.94
CA GLY A 177 -10.16 1.84 -10.60
C GLY A 177 -9.53 0.52 -10.14
N CYS A 178 -10.18 -0.20 -9.22
CA CYS A 178 -9.65 -1.46 -8.66
C CYS A 178 -9.45 -2.56 -9.70
N VAL A 179 -10.21 -2.56 -10.79
CA VAL A 179 -10.04 -3.53 -11.91
C VAL A 179 -8.71 -3.36 -12.63
N GLY A 180 -8.06 -2.20 -12.51
CA GLY A 180 -6.72 -1.90 -13.03
C GLY A 180 -5.61 -2.07 -12.00
N GLY A 181 -5.89 -2.68 -10.86
CA GLY A 181 -4.88 -2.94 -9.82
C GLY A 181 -3.78 -3.89 -10.31
N VAL A 182 -2.55 -3.68 -9.83
CA VAL A 182 -1.35 -4.42 -10.28
C VAL A 182 -1.35 -5.91 -9.91
N LEU A 183 -2.26 -6.34 -9.03
CA LEU A 183 -2.44 -7.75 -8.64
C LEU A 183 -3.61 -8.43 -9.38
N THR A 184 -4.18 -7.80 -10.41
CA THR A 184 -5.18 -8.37 -11.31
C THR A 184 -4.52 -9.12 -12.47
N VAL A 185 -5.32 -9.84 -13.27
CA VAL A 185 -4.85 -10.65 -14.40
C VAL A 185 -5.29 -10.12 -15.77
N GLU A 186 -6.23 -9.17 -15.78
CA GLU A 186 -6.82 -8.68 -17.02
C GLU A 186 -6.45 -7.21 -17.26
N ASN A 187 -6.37 -6.82 -18.52
CA ASN A 187 -6.26 -5.41 -18.89
C ASN A 187 -7.48 -4.62 -18.37
N PRO A 188 -7.30 -3.46 -17.72
CA PRO A 188 -8.39 -2.72 -17.09
C PRO A 188 -9.51 -2.32 -18.06
N TYR A 189 -9.18 -1.96 -19.28
CA TYR A 189 -10.19 -1.59 -20.30
C TYR A 189 -11.02 -2.81 -20.74
N VAL A 190 -10.37 -3.98 -20.86
CA VAL A 190 -11.09 -5.25 -21.17
C VAL A 190 -11.96 -5.66 -20.00
N ALA A 191 -11.46 -5.55 -18.77
CA ALA A 191 -12.20 -5.83 -17.55
C ALA A 191 -13.44 -4.94 -17.43
N GLU A 192 -13.33 -3.65 -17.74
CA GLU A 192 -14.45 -2.71 -17.73
C GLU A 192 -15.54 -3.11 -18.73
N VAL A 193 -15.17 -3.52 -19.95
CA VAL A 193 -16.14 -4.00 -20.95
C VAL A 193 -16.84 -5.28 -20.48
N LYS A 194 -16.09 -6.21 -19.88
CA LYS A 194 -16.66 -7.43 -19.30
C LYS A 194 -17.65 -7.12 -18.17
N LEU A 195 -17.30 -6.20 -17.27
CA LEU A 195 -18.19 -5.75 -16.20
C LEU A 195 -19.45 -5.06 -16.74
N LYS A 196 -19.32 -4.20 -17.75
CA LYS A 196 -20.49 -3.57 -18.41
C LYS A 196 -21.47 -4.61 -18.97
N ARG A 197 -20.96 -5.70 -19.57
CA ARG A 197 -21.78 -6.80 -20.08
C ARG A 197 -22.46 -7.57 -18.94
N LEU A 198 -21.70 -7.92 -17.90
CA LEU A 198 -22.21 -8.63 -16.72
C LEU A 198 -23.35 -7.84 -16.05
N ARG A 199 -23.15 -6.55 -15.82
CA ARG A 199 -24.12 -5.66 -15.19
C ARG A 199 -25.44 -5.53 -15.93
N LYS A 200 -25.45 -5.73 -17.26
CA LYS A 200 -26.66 -5.51 -18.10
C LYS A 200 -27.85 -6.32 -17.61
N TYR A 201 -27.62 -7.50 -17.09
CA TYR A 201 -28.68 -8.45 -16.70
C TYR A 201 -28.87 -8.55 -15.18
N MET A 202 -28.15 -7.72 -14.39
CA MET A 202 -28.25 -7.72 -12.94
C MET A 202 -29.29 -6.72 -12.44
N PRO A 203 -29.94 -6.98 -11.29
CA PRO A 203 -30.84 -6.01 -10.65
C PRO A 203 -30.04 -4.76 -10.25
N VAL A 204 -30.71 -3.60 -10.20
CA VAL A 204 -30.08 -2.29 -9.95
C VAL A 204 -29.45 -2.26 -8.55
N ALA A 205 -30.19 -2.67 -7.55
CA ALA A 205 -29.73 -2.78 -6.18
C ALA A 205 -30.34 -4.02 -5.53
N ARG A 206 -29.52 -4.76 -4.80
CA ARG A 206 -29.96 -5.70 -3.78
C ARG A 206 -29.25 -5.29 -2.51
N SER A 207 -29.96 -4.62 -1.63
CA SER A 207 -29.43 -4.36 -0.29
C SER A 207 -29.85 -5.52 0.60
N HIS A 208 -28.86 -6.23 1.10
CA HIS A 208 -29.02 -7.24 2.14
C HIS A 208 -28.41 -6.74 3.47
N VAL A 209 -28.35 -5.42 3.59
CA VAL A 209 -27.79 -4.76 4.78
C VAL A 209 -28.86 -4.89 5.88
N GLU A 210 -28.59 -5.76 6.84
CA GLU A 210 -29.38 -5.87 8.07
C GLU A 210 -29.13 -4.61 8.93
N GLU A 211 -30.08 -4.20 9.76
CA GLU A 211 -30.01 -3.01 10.63
C GLU A 211 -28.73 -2.96 11.51
N GLU A 212 -28.10 -4.12 11.75
CA GLU A 212 -26.85 -4.22 12.51
C GLU A 212 -25.61 -3.65 11.80
N THR A 213 -25.70 -3.21 10.54
CA THR A 213 -24.56 -2.69 9.78
C THR A 213 -24.23 -1.24 10.06
N GLU A 214 -25.15 -0.45 10.58
CA GLU A 214 -24.92 0.98 10.84
C GLU A 214 -23.73 1.22 11.77
N ASN A 215 -23.45 0.33 12.71
CA ASN A 215 -22.33 0.44 13.66
C ASN A 215 -20.98 -0.05 13.09
N VAL A 216 -20.96 -0.62 11.89
CA VAL A 216 -19.74 -1.19 11.28
C VAL A 216 -19.14 -0.24 10.25
N ILE A 217 -19.95 0.66 9.72
CA ILE A 217 -19.59 1.54 8.62
C ILE A 217 -18.71 2.73 9.06
N PRO A 218 -18.99 3.44 10.16
CA PRO A 218 -18.19 4.60 10.56
C PRO A 218 -16.78 4.24 11.00
N TRP A 219 -15.86 5.17 10.84
CA TRP A 219 -14.53 5.08 11.46
C TRP A 219 -14.63 5.08 12.99
N THR A 220 -13.74 4.33 13.64
CA THR A 220 -13.58 4.30 15.09
C THR A 220 -12.40 5.15 15.56
N THR A 221 -11.49 5.48 14.66
CA THR A 221 -10.30 6.33 14.91
C THR A 221 -10.18 7.41 13.84
N GLY A 222 -9.74 8.60 14.23
CA GLY A 222 -9.52 9.70 13.28
C GLY A 222 -8.22 9.52 12.50
N VAL A 223 -8.18 10.03 11.26
CA VAL A 223 -6.97 10.14 10.47
C VAL A 223 -6.32 11.49 10.76
N GLN A 224 -5.05 11.47 11.19
CA GLN A 224 -4.26 12.67 11.47
C GLN A 224 -3.19 12.87 10.42
N TYR A 225 -2.81 14.12 10.18
CA TYR A 225 -1.69 14.45 9.32
C TYR A 225 -0.40 13.81 9.80
N GLU A 226 0.29 13.13 8.90
CA GLU A 226 1.59 12.51 9.15
C GLU A 226 2.53 12.85 7.98
N PRO A 227 3.34 13.91 8.12
CA PRO A 227 4.24 14.32 7.07
C PRO A 227 5.31 13.26 6.82
N VAL A 228 5.50 12.89 5.55
CA VAL A 228 6.57 11.95 5.13
C VAL A 228 7.97 12.50 5.47
N PHE A 229 8.10 13.83 5.49
CA PHE A 229 9.38 14.51 5.67
C PHE A 229 9.56 15.14 7.06
N ARG A 230 9.29 14.40 8.13
CA ARG A 230 9.76 14.80 9.45
C ARG A 230 11.19 14.29 9.66
N LEU A 231 12.16 15.12 9.33
CA LEU A 231 13.57 14.83 9.62
C LEU A 231 13.90 14.97 11.10
N GLY A 232 13.13 15.73 11.89
CA GLY A 232 13.35 15.91 13.32
C GLY A 232 12.14 16.49 14.04
N ASN A 233 12.17 16.44 15.39
CA ASN A 233 11.08 16.94 16.24
C ASN A 233 11.12 18.47 16.44
N ASN A 234 12.25 19.11 16.10
CA ASN A 234 12.44 20.55 16.15
C ASN A 234 13.30 21.04 14.97
N MET A 235 13.35 22.36 14.77
CA MET A 235 14.04 22.98 13.63
C MET A 235 15.54 22.69 13.64
N MET A 236 16.21 22.68 14.80
CA MET A 236 17.65 22.41 14.89
C MET A 236 17.98 20.96 14.54
N GLU A 237 17.19 20.01 15.04
CA GLU A 237 17.33 18.59 14.71
C GLU A 237 17.07 18.34 13.23
N SER A 238 16.02 18.95 12.68
CA SER A 238 15.70 18.84 11.25
C SER A 238 16.82 19.38 10.37
N PHE A 239 17.45 20.49 10.77
CA PHE A 239 18.60 21.08 10.04
C PHE A 239 19.85 20.19 10.13
N ALA A 240 20.13 19.63 11.32
CA ALA A 240 21.23 18.70 11.49
C ALA A 240 21.05 17.43 10.63
N ARG A 241 19.85 16.86 10.61
CA ARG A 241 19.52 15.70 9.79
C ARG A 241 19.53 16.01 8.30
N LEU A 242 19.06 17.20 7.88
CA LEU A 242 19.15 17.63 6.48
C LEU A 242 20.62 17.67 6.01
N ASN A 243 21.52 18.19 6.82
CA ASN A 243 22.96 18.18 6.52
C ASN A 243 23.52 16.75 6.44
N GLN A 244 22.99 15.80 7.20
CA GLN A 244 23.34 14.38 7.08
C GLN A 244 22.85 13.80 5.77
N VAL A 245 21.58 14.07 5.37
CA VAL A 245 21.02 13.67 4.08
C VAL A 245 21.89 14.19 2.92
N GLU A 246 22.29 15.46 2.95
CA GLU A 246 23.16 16.03 1.90
C GLU A 246 24.52 15.35 1.82
N ARG A 247 25.10 14.98 2.96
CA ARG A 247 26.38 14.23 3.00
C ARG A 247 26.23 12.83 2.43
N LEU A 248 25.15 12.14 2.78
CA LEU A 248 24.81 10.80 2.25
C LEU A 248 24.53 10.85 0.75
N CYS A 249 23.77 11.85 0.27
CA CYS A 249 23.54 12.03 -1.17
C CYS A 249 24.85 12.17 -1.97
N LYS A 250 25.89 12.79 -1.39
CA LYS A 250 27.21 12.89 -2.04
C LYS A 250 27.99 11.58 -2.06
N LYS A 251 27.71 10.65 -1.14
CA LYS A 251 28.32 9.32 -1.08
C LYS A 251 27.58 8.31 -1.96
N LEU A 252 26.30 8.52 -2.19
CA LEU A 252 25.49 7.65 -3.03
C LEU A 252 25.77 7.92 -4.53
N PRO A 253 25.62 6.94 -5.42
CA PRO A 253 26.00 7.04 -6.83
C PRO A 253 25.16 8.03 -7.66
N GLY A 254 24.05 8.52 -7.15
CA GLY A 254 23.17 9.47 -7.85
C GLY A 254 22.46 8.93 -9.07
N LEU A 255 22.36 7.60 -9.21
CA LEU A 255 21.78 6.94 -10.39
C LEU A 255 20.26 6.82 -10.36
N ASP A 256 19.65 7.04 -9.20
CA ASP A 256 18.20 6.92 -8.97
C ASP A 256 17.58 5.62 -9.56
N CYS A 257 18.34 4.51 -9.47
CA CYS A 257 18.02 3.25 -10.15
C CYS A 257 16.91 2.43 -9.48
N GLY A 258 16.52 2.75 -8.25
CA GLY A 258 15.45 2.07 -7.51
C GLY A 258 15.81 0.67 -7.00
N SER A 259 17.02 0.13 -7.24
CA SER A 259 17.40 -1.24 -6.87
C SER A 259 17.45 -1.49 -5.36
N CYS A 260 17.59 -0.44 -4.56
CA CYS A 260 17.53 -0.49 -3.09
C CYS A 260 16.10 -0.39 -2.52
N GLY A 261 15.07 -0.30 -3.38
CA GLY A 261 13.68 -0.08 -2.98
C GLY A 261 13.27 1.39 -2.82
N ALA A 262 14.22 2.31 -2.68
CA ALA A 262 13.94 3.74 -2.65
C ALA A 262 13.86 4.30 -4.10
N PRO A 263 12.92 5.21 -4.41
CA PRO A 263 12.72 5.73 -5.76
C PRO A 263 13.89 6.60 -6.26
N THR A 264 14.62 7.24 -5.36
CA THR A 264 15.80 8.08 -5.66
C THR A 264 16.89 7.86 -4.63
N CYS A 265 18.15 8.18 -4.98
CA CYS A 265 19.27 8.16 -4.03
C CYS A 265 19.04 9.13 -2.87
N LYS A 266 18.35 10.25 -3.12
CA LYS A 266 17.97 11.19 -2.05
C LYS A 266 16.97 10.56 -1.08
N SER A 267 15.98 9.85 -1.57
CA SER A 267 15.01 9.14 -0.72
C SER A 267 15.68 8.08 0.14
N LEU A 268 16.65 7.33 -0.43
CA LEU A 268 17.46 6.39 0.36
C LEU A 268 18.24 7.12 1.47
N ALA A 269 18.88 8.26 1.16
CA ALA A 269 19.60 9.03 2.15
C ALA A 269 18.68 9.54 3.28
N GLU A 270 17.46 9.93 2.97
CA GLU A 270 16.44 10.32 3.95
C GLU A 270 16.01 9.14 4.82
N ASP A 271 15.83 7.96 4.25
CA ASP A 271 15.50 6.72 4.96
C ASP A 271 16.63 6.29 5.91
N ILE A 272 17.89 6.40 5.45
CA ILE A 272 19.07 6.12 6.30
C ILE A 272 19.11 7.06 7.52
N VAL A 273 18.90 8.36 7.32
CA VAL A 273 18.90 9.34 8.41
C VAL A 273 17.75 9.10 9.40
N ARG A 274 16.66 8.54 8.96
CA ARG A 274 15.52 8.12 9.81
C ARG A 274 15.76 6.78 10.52
N GLY A 275 16.77 6.03 10.11
CA GLY A 275 17.05 4.69 10.63
C GLY A 275 16.18 3.59 10.01
N GLU A 276 15.50 3.88 8.90
CA GLU A 276 14.64 2.95 8.16
C GLU A 276 15.39 2.18 7.06
N ALA A 277 16.61 2.62 6.72
CA ALA A 277 17.50 2.00 5.74
C ALA A 277 18.97 2.10 6.18
N LYS A 278 19.86 1.41 5.48
CA LYS A 278 21.31 1.42 5.69
C LYS A 278 22.05 1.82 4.41
N GLU A 279 23.30 2.32 4.53
CA GLU A 279 24.15 2.64 3.37
C GLU A 279 24.41 1.40 2.49
N ALA A 280 24.50 0.22 3.12
CA ALA A 280 24.67 -1.08 2.45
C ALA A 280 23.45 -1.51 1.60
N ASP A 281 22.28 -0.91 1.78
CA ASP A 281 21.09 -1.17 0.94
C ASP A 281 21.30 -0.68 -0.49
N CYS A 282 22.20 0.28 -0.70
CA CYS A 282 22.62 0.68 -2.04
C CYS A 282 23.50 -0.40 -2.67
N VAL A 283 22.96 -1.12 -3.68
CA VAL A 283 23.65 -2.21 -4.39
C VAL A 283 25.01 -1.76 -4.96
N TYR A 284 25.12 -0.53 -5.42
CA TYR A 284 26.38 0.03 -5.92
C TYR A 284 27.41 0.25 -4.82
N ASN A 285 27.03 0.85 -3.70
CA ASN A 285 27.91 1.05 -2.57
C ASN A 285 28.32 -0.29 -1.95
N LEU A 286 27.39 -1.23 -1.84
CA LEU A 286 27.69 -2.58 -1.38
C LEU A 286 28.71 -3.28 -2.28
N ARG A 287 28.51 -3.20 -3.61
CA ARG A 287 29.44 -3.78 -4.58
C ARG A 287 30.82 -3.12 -4.51
N GLU A 288 30.90 -1.80 -4.37
CA GLU A 288 32.15 -1.09 -4.21
C GLU A 288 32.87 -1.46 -2.90
N SER A 289 32.13 -1.56 -1.80
CA SER A 289 32.67 -2.02 -0.52
C SER A 289 33.22 -3.44 -0.59
N LEU A 290 32.50 -4.35 -1.25
CA LEU A 290 32.93 -5.73 -1.47
C LEU A 290 34.16 -5.81 -2.38
N HIS A 291 34.25 -4.95 -3.41
CA HIS A 291 35.42 -4.88 -4.30
C HIS A 291 36.65 -4.40 -3.51
N ASN A 292 36.56 -3.32 -2.77
CA ASN A 292 37.64 -2.78 -1.96
C ASN A 292 38.10 -3.80 -0.91
N LEU A 293 37.16 -4.48 -0.27
CA LEU A 293 37.46 -5.54 0.69
C LEU A 293 38.19 -6.72 0.02
N SER A 294 37.78 -7.12 -1.18
CA SER A 294 38.43 -8.18 -1.96
C SER A 294 39.86 -7.81 -2.33
N GLU A 295 40.14 -6.54 -2.70
CA GLU A 295 41.48 -6.05 -2.99
C GLU A 295 42.35 -6.06 -1.72
N GLU A 296 41.81 -5.59 -0.58
CA GLU A 296 42.54 -5.61 0.71
C GLU A 296 42.88 -7.04 1.13
N VAL A 297 41.97 -7.98 0.98
CA VAL A 297 42.21 -9.41 1.26
C VAL A 297 43.25 -9.99 0.31
N ALA A 298 43.23 -9.61 -0.97
CA ALA A 298 44.24 -10.06 -1.95
C ALA A 298 45.65 -9.56 -1.63
N VAL A 299 45.78 -8.29 -1.19
CA VAL A 299 47.05 -7.72 -0.72
C VAL A 299 47.57 -8.49 0.52
N LEU A 300 46.72 -8.72 1.51
CA LEU A 300 47.07 -9.49 2.70
C LEU A 300 47.46 -10.93 2.40
N ALA A 301 46.78 -11.56 1.42
CA ALA A 301 47.13 -12.91 0.98
C ALA A 301 48.47 -12.94 0.20
N GLY A 302 48.81 -11.87 -0.55
CA GLY A 302 50.10 -11.71 -1.19
C GLY A 302 51.24 -11.59 -0.18
N ASP A 303 51.07 -10.73 0.85
CA ASP A 303 52.03 -10.57 1.95
C ASP A 303 52.28 -11.87 2.73
N LEU A 304 51.23 -12.72 2.84
CA LEU A 304 51.32 -14.06 3.42
C LEU A 304 52.13 -15.03 2.58
N ALA A 305 51.99 -14.96 1.23
CA ALA A 305 52.69 -15.84 0.32
C ALA A 305 54.23 -15.51 0.24
N ASP A 306 54.59 -14.23 0.46
CA ASP A 306 55.98 -13.77 0.48
C ASP A 306 56.77 -14.09 1.78
N GLY A 307 56.14 -14.86 2.72
CA GLY A 307 56.85 -15.38 3.89
C GLY A 307 57.13 -14.37 4.97
N GLN A 308 56.51 -13.21 4.94
CA GLN A 308 56.59 -12.23 6.04
C GLN A 308 55.82 -12.77 7.26
N ARG A 309 56.46 -12.76 8.44
CA ARG A 309 55.79 -13.12 9.69
C ARG A 309 54.61 -12.17 9.93
N ILE A 310 53.41 -12.76 9.87
CA ILE A 310 52.18 -12.04 10.21
C ILE A 310 52.32 -11.51 11.65
N GLY A 311 52.37 -10.21 11.80
CA GLY A 311 52.28 -9.57 13.10
C GLY A 311 50.88 -9.76 13.70
N GLN A 312 50.78 -9.70 15.01
CA GLN A 312 49.50 -9.77 15.73
C GLN A 312 48.48 -8.71 15.27
N GLU A 313 48.97 -7.57 14.77
CA GLU A 313 48.16 -6.51 14.16
C GLU A 313 47.43 -6.99 12.89
N THR A 314 48.12 -7.69 12.00
CA THR A 314 47.54 -8.24 10.77
C THR A 314 46.47 -9.34 11.04
N VAL A 315 46.71 -10.15 12.07
CA VAL A 315 45.72 -11.14 12.54
C VAL A 315 44.46 -10.46 13.11
N ASN A 316 44.64 -9.37 13.85
CA ASN A 316 43.53 -8.60 14.40
C ASN A 316 42.75 -7.89 13.27
N LEU A 317 43.43 -7.35 12.28
CA LEU A 317 42.84 -6.72 11.09
C LEU A 317 41.97 -7.73 10.30
N LEU A 318 42.52 -8.94 10.07
CA LEU A 318 41.77 -10.02 9.40
C LEU A 318 40.51 -10.44 10.18
N LYS A 319 40.58 -10.52 11.50
CA LYS A 319 39.42 -10.80 12.34
C LYS A 319 38.36 -9.73 12.24
N ASP A 320 38.77 -8.47 12.24
CA ASP A 320 37.87 -7.32 12.10
C ASP A 320 37.18 -7.32 10.73
N TYR A 321 37.90 -7.65 9.66
CA TYR A 321 37.35 -7.80 8.32
C TYR A 321 36.35 -8.96 8.23
N ILE A 322 36.69 -10.13 8.77
CA ILE A 322 35.78 -11.29 8.78
C ILE A 322 34.51 -10.96 9.55
N GLN A 323 34.62 -10.26 10.66
CA GLN A 323 33.46 -9.87 11.44
C GLN A 323 32.57 -8.86 10.68
N ARG A 324 33.17 -7.88 10.01
CA ARG A 324 32.42 -6.92 9.17
C ARG A 324 31.71 -7.60 7.98
N ILE A 325 32.39 -8.55 7.29
CA ILE A 325 31.75 -9.37 6.25
C ILE A 325 30.57 -10.17 6.81
N SER A 326 30.75 -10.80 7.98
CA SER A 326 29.68 -11.55 8.64
C SER A 326 28.48 -10.67 9.00
N GLU A 327 28.73 -9.47 9.49
CA GLU A 327 27.67 -8.49 9.82
C GLU A 327 26.95 -7.99 8.57
N GLU A 328 27.66 -7.74 7.47
CA GLU A 328 27.08 -7.35 6.18
C GLU A 328 26.29 -8.50 5.52
N MET A 329 26.79 -9.73 5.60
CA MET A 329 26.07 -10.92 5.11
C MET A 329 24.82 -11.24 5.94
N ALA A 330 24.86 -11.10 7.24
CA ALA A 330 23.70 -11.30 8.11
C ALA A 330 22.56 -10.31 7.83
N VAL A 331 22.87 -9.14 7.28
CA VAL A 331 21.87 -8.19 6.80
C VAL A 331 21.16 -8.68 5.52
N LEU A 332 21.85 -9.48 4.69
CA LEU A 332 21.27 -10.08 3.49
C LEU A 332 20.40 -11.31 3.82
N ASP A 333 20.84 -12.17 4.76
CA ASP A 333 20.10 -13.35 5.18
C ASP A 333 18.78 -13.02 5.92
N ASN A 334 18.75 -11.97 6.71
CA ASN A 334 17.52 -11.53 7.42
C ASN A 334 16.43 -10.96 6.48
N ARG A 335 16.70 -10.79 5.18
CA ARG A 335 15.71 -10.37 4.20
C ARG A 335 15.00 -11.55 3.52
N GLU A 336 15.59 -12.73 3.48
CA GLU A 336 14.95 -13.93 2.92
C GLU A 336 13.92 -14.52 3.88
N ASP A 337 14.02 -14.23 5.19
CA ASP A 337 13.06 -14.70 6.21
C ASP A 337 11.85 -13.73 6.42
N GLU A 338 11.86 -12.53 5.79
CA GLU A 338 10.76 -11.55 5.87
C GLU A 338 9.93 -11.44 4.57
N GLU A 339 10.25 -12.18 3.51
CA GLU A 339 9.44 -12.32 2.29
C GLU A 339 8.53 -13.57 2.40
#